data_a18127409ba6b25e389527441565bd69
#
_entry.id   a18127409ba6b25e389527441565bd69
#
_cell.length_a   1.000
_cell.length_b   1.000
_cell.length_c   1.000
_cell.angle_alpha   90.00
_cell.angle_beta   90.00
_cell.angle_gamma   90.00
#
_symmetry.space_group_name_H-M   'P 1'
#
loop_
_entity.id
_entity.type
_entity.pdbx_description
1 polymer ?
#
loop_
_entity_poly.entity_id
_entity_poly.type
_entity_poly.pdbx_seq_one_letter_code
_entity_poly.pdbx_strand_id
1 'polypeptide(L)'
;MSPTLTVDDLAFEVLPSPRRKTVELTVERDGHLTIRAPEGTDDSVLTAFIQEKRFWLYQKIALKNSMRQAVATKEFVSGEGFPYLGRSYRLLLVDGQDVPLKLEAGRFRMPRAAAGNGREIFIAWYAEHALVWLRNRVRLFASRVGVEPARVEVRDLGFRWGSCGRAGTLNFNWATILLPPAIVEYVVVHELVHLHEDNHTPEFWQRVERALPDYKQRKQWLAEKGAGYVVV
;
A
#
# COMPACT_ATOMS: atom_id res chain seq x y z
N MET A 1 -21.39 -1.41 -10.67
CA MET A 1 -21.22 -0.79 -9.34
C MET A 1 -21.39 -1.90 -8.32
N SER A 2 -20.47 -2.06 -7.37
CA SER A 2 -20.65 -3.01 -6.27
C SER A 2 -21.85 -2.58 -5.41
N PRO A 3 -22.69 -3.48 -4.92
CA PRO A 3 -23.80 -3.13 -4.03
C PRO A 3 -23.25 -2.54 -2.72
N THR A 4 -23.98 -1.58 -2.17
CA THR A 4 -23.65 -0.94 -0.90
C THR A 4 -24.68 -1.34 0.14
N LEU A 5 -24.21 -1.87 1.29
CA LEU A 5 -25.03 -2.17 2.46
C LEU A 5 -24.78 -1.12 3.54
N THR A 6 -25.83 -0.49 4.04
CA THR A 6 -25.72 0.46 5.15
C THR A 6 -26.27 -0.17 6.42
N VAL A 7 -25.46 -0.19 7.47
CA VAL A 7 -25.83 -0.69 8.80
C VAL A 7 -25.48 0.39 9.82
N ASP A 8 -26.47 0.88 10.53
CA ASP A 8 -26.38 2.06 11.39
C ASP A 8 -25.86 3.30 10.61
N ASP A 9 -24.73 3.86 11.05
CA ASP A 9 -24.03 5.00 10.42
C ASP A 9 -22.87 4.58 9.48
N LEU A 10 -22.71 3.27 9.23
CA LEU A 10 -21.61 2.72 8.45
C LEU A 10 -22.08 2.19 7.10
N ALA A 11 -21.44 2.62 6.02
CA ALA A 11 -21.68 2.13 4.66
C ALA A 11 -20.58 1.15 4.24
N PHE A 12 -20.98 -0.03 3.78
CA PHE A 12 -20.08 -1.11 3.36
C PHE A 12 -20.22 -1.38 1.88
N GLU A 13 -19.11 -1.44 1.16
CA GLU A 13 -19.07 -2.02 -0.18
C GLU A 13 -19.13 -3.54 -0.07
N VAL A 14 -20.19 -4.14 -0.64
CA VAL A 14 -20.36 -5.60 -0.63
C VAL A 14 -19.66 -6.21 -1.83
N LEU A 15 -18.73 -7.13 -1.56
CA LEU A 15 -17.93 -7.82 -2.56
C LEU A 15 -18.24 -9.33 -2.54
N PRO A 16 -19.23 -9.80 -3.33
CA PRO A 16 -19.56 -11.23 -3.42
C PRO A 16 -18.42 -12.02 -4.06
N SER A 17 -18.24 -13.26 -3.61
CA SER A 17 -17.19 -14.13 -4.14
C SER A 17 -17.68 -15.59 -4.19
N PRO A 18 -17.67 -16.24 -5.36
CA PRO A 18 -18.10 -17.63 -5.51
C PRO A 18 -17.16 -18.64 -4.83
N ARG A 19 -15.97 -18.22 -4.44
CA ARG A 19 -14.96 -19.08 -3.82
C ARG A 19 -14.93 -19.01 -2.29
N ARG A 20 -15.60 -18.03 -1.69
CA ARG A 20 -15.59 -17.84 -0.24
C ARG A 20 -16.64 -18.69 0.43
N LYS A 21 -16.31 -19.14 1.64
CA LYS A 21 -17.23 -19.87 2.53
C LYS A 21 -17.54 -19.08 3.80
N THR A 22 -16.88 -17.95 3.99
CA THR A 22 -17.00 -17.12 5.21
C THR A 22 -17.12 -15.64 4.85
N VAL A 23 -17.79 -14.89 5.73
CA VAL A 23 -17.87 -13.43 5.65
C VAL A 23 -16.61 -12.81 6.27
N GLU A 24 -16.08 -11.75 5.63
CA GLU A 24 -14.92 -10.98 6.10
C GLU A 24 -15.25 -9.50 6.06
N LEU A 25 -14.95 -8.80 7.15
CA LEU A 25 -15.01 -7.35 7.26
C LEU A 25 -13.60 -6.76 7.17
N THR A 26 -13.44 -5.73 6.35
CA THR A 26 -12.18 -4.99 6.23
C THR A 26 -12.45 -3.50 6.43
N VAL A 27 -11.62 -2.86 7.25
CA VAL A 27 -11.53 -1.39 7.33
C VAL A 27 -10.28 -1.00 6.54
N GLU A 28 -10.47 -0.42 5.37
CA GLU A 28 -9.37 0.02 4.51
C GLU A 28 -8.63 1.23 5.12
N ARG A 29 -7.47 1.61 4.57
CA ARG A 29 -6.64 2.69 5.15
C ARG A 29 -7.31 4.04 5.14
N ASP A 30 -8.11 4.32 4.11
CA ASP A 30 -8.90 5.54 3.96
C ASP A 30 -10.16 5.56 4.81
N GLY A 31 -10.40 4.49 5.58
CA GLY A 31 -11.62 4.31 6.36
C GLY A 31 -12.78 3.71 5.58
N HIS A 32 -12.60 3.39 4.28
CA HIS A 32 -13.60 2.67 3.49
C HIS A 32 -13.84 1.28 4.10
N LEU A 33 -15.11 0.88 4.18
CA LEU A 33 -15.52 -0.39 4.76
C LEU A 33 -15.92 -1.35 3.66
N THR A 34 -15.29 -2.52 3.63
CA THR A 34 -15.66 -3.59 2.70
C THR A 34 -16.11 -4.83 3.44
N ILE A 35 -17.13 -5.48 2.91
CA ILE A 35 -17.58 -6.81 3.37
C ILE A 35 -17.49 -7.79 2.20
N ARG A 36 -16.70 -8.84 2.37
CA ARG A 36 -16.58 -9.92 1.41
C ARG A 36 -17.35 -11.11 1.92
N ALA A 37 -18.27 -11.64 1.10
CA ALA A 37 -19.14 -12.74 1.48
C ALA A 37 -19.25 -13.79 0.37
N PRO A 38 -19.69 -15.02 0.68
CA PRO A 38 -20.12 -15.97 -0.31
C PRO A 38 -21.21 -15.37 -1.22
N GLU A 39 -21.20 -15.73 -2.49
CA GLU A 39 -22.24 -15.31 -3.42
C GLU A 39 -23.62 -15.79 -2.96
N GLY A 40 -24.64 -14.92 -3.02
CA GLY A 40 -25.98 -15.23 -2.54
C GLY A 40 -26.18 -15.14 -1.02
N THR A 41 -25.23 -14.58 -0.27
CA THR A 41 -25.43 -14.32 1.16
C THR A 41 -26.47 -13.20 1.36
N ASP A 42 -27.50 -13.46 2.16
CA ASP A 42 -28.56 -12.50 2.44
C ASP A 42 -28.04 -11.29 3.24
N ASP A 43 -28.57 -10.10 2.94
CA ASP A 43 -28.21 -8.85 3.63
C ASP A 43 -28.50 -8.92 5.15
N SER A 44 -29.48 -9.71 5.58
CA SER A 44 -29.77 -9.93 6.99
C SER A 44 -28.62 -10.65 7.72
N VAL A 45 -27.96 -11.62 7.06
CA VAL A 45 -26.80 -12.33 7.60
C VAL A 45 -25.61 -11.39 7.68
N LEU A 46 -25.38 -10.56 6.64
CA LEU A 46 -24.33 -9.57 6.62
C LEU A 46 -24.53 -8.53 7.72
N THR A 47 -25.76 -8.04 7.89
CA THR A 47 -26.13 -7.08 8.93
C THR A 47 -25.87 -7.65 10.32
N ALA A 48 -26.31 -8.89 10.60
CA ALA A 48 -26.07 -9.55 11.88
C ALA A 48 -24.57 -9.68 12.18
N PHE A 49 -23.77 -10.07 11.18
CA PHE A 49 -22.32 -10.18 11.31
C PHE A 49 -21.64 -8.82 11.57
N ILE A 50 -22.10 -7.76 10.91
CA ILE A 50 -21.59 -6.39 11.13
C ILE A 50 -21.93 -5.96 12.58
N GLN A 51 -23.16 -6.19 13.03
CA GLN A 51 -23.58 -5.84 14.39
C GLN A 51 -22.77 -6.60 15.46
N GLU A 52 -22.50 -7.90 15.26
CA GLU A 52 -21.62 -8.68 16.15
C GLU A 52 -20.21 -8.06 16.23
N LYS A 53 -19.68 -7.57 15.13
CA LYS A 53 -18.33 -6.99 15.06
C LYS A 53 -18.31 -5.47 15.29
N ARG A 54 -19.42 -4.84 15.65
CA ARG A 54 -19.59 -3.40 15.78
C ARG A 54 -18.53 -2.73 16.64
N PHE A 55 -18.29 -3.25 17.83
CA PHE A 55 -17.30 -2.70 18.74
C PHE A 55 -15.88 -2.72 18.13
N TRP A 56 -15.49 -3.83 17.52
CA TRP A 56 -14.23 -3.97 16.82
C TRP A 56 -14.12 -2.99 15.64
N LEU A 57 -15.19 -2.80 14.87
CA LEU A 57 -15.23 -1.85 13.75
C LEU A 57 -14.95 -0.42 14.22
N TYR A 58 -15.67 0.08 15.22
CA TYR A 58 -15.47 1.43 15.74
C TYR A 58 -14.08 1.62 16.34
N GLN A 59 -13.54 0.64 17.04
CA GLN A 59 -12.16 0.68 17.52
C GLN A 59 -11.16 0.78 16.35
N LYS A 60 -11.36 0.02 15.28
CA LYS A 60 -10.49 0.07 14.09
C LYS A 60 -10.61 1.38 13.34
N ILE A 61 -11.83 1.91 13.19
CA ILE A 61 -12.07 3.22 12.57
C ILE A 61 -11.41 4.34 13.41
N ALA A 62 -11.62 4.34 14.72
CA ALA A 62 -11.02 5.32 15.61
C ALA A 62 -9.49 5.27 15.58
N LEU A 63 -8.91 4.07 15.62
CA LEU A 63 -7.47 3.87 15.49
C LEU A 63 -6.94 4.41 14.15
N LYS A 64 -7.64 4.12 13.04
CA LYS A 64 -7.24 4.63 11.72
C LYS A 64 -7.39 6.13 11.60
N ASN A 65 -8.45 6.70 12.18
CA ASN A 65 -8.64 8.15 12.21
C ASN A 65 -7.56 8.86 13.06
N SER A 66 -7.16 8.27 14.19
CA SER A 66 -6.06 8.81 15.00
C SER A 66 -4.69 8.71 14.31
N MET A 67 -4.52 7.71 13.43
CA MET A 67 -3.32 7.55 12.59
C MET A 67 -3.37 8.42 11.32
N ARG A 68 -4.53 8.99 10.96
CA ARG A 68 -4.65 9.98 9.90
C ARG A 68 -4.04 11.29 10.36
N GLN A 69 -2.72 11.42 10.21
CA GLN A 69 -2.13 12.75 10.11
C GLN A 69 -2.74 13.41 8.87
N ALA A 70 -3.23 14.63 9.04
CA ALA A 70 -3.67 15.43 7.89
C ALA A 70 -2.49 15.47 6.90
N VAL A 71 -2.64 14.78 5.77
CA VAL A 71 -1.64 14.83 4.71
C VAL A 71 -1.65 16.26 4.20
N ALA A 72 -0.62 17.03 4.54
CA ALA A 72 -0.48 18.38 4.04
C ALA A 72 -0.41 18.33 2.51
N THR A 73 -1.32 19.03 1.85
CA THR A 73 -1.32 19.15 0.39
C THR A 73 0.01 19.75 -0.05
N LYS A 74 0.68 19.10 -1.00
CA LYS A 74 1.95 19.58 -1.55
C LYS A 74 1.73 20.78 -2.47
N GLU A 75 2.56 21.79 -2.30
CA GLU A 75 2.51 23.02 -3.10
C GLU A 75 3.54 23.02 -4.24
N PHE A 76 4.47 22.08 -4.21
CA PHE A 76 5.57 21.91 -5.18
C PHE A 76 6.45 23.16 -5.28
N VAL A 77 6.80 23.73 -4.14
CA VAL A 77 7.65 24.91 -4.01
C VAL A 77 9.07 24.56 -3.54
N SER A 78 10.03 25.44 -3.83
CA SER A 78 11.41 25.24 -3.37
C SER A 78 11.50 25.20 -1.85
N GLY A 79 12.20 24.18 -1.31
CA GLY A 79 12.34 23.93 0.12
C GLY A 79 11.36 22.91 0.66
N GLU A 80 10.29 22.57 -0.05
CA GLU A 80 9.34 21.54 0.37
C GLU A 80 9.97 20.15 0.36
N GLY A 81 9.61 19.32 1.36
CA GLY A 81 10.20 17.99 1.54
C GLY A 81 9.40 16.89 0.86
N PHE A 82 10.09 15.98 0.17
CA PHE A 82 9.52 14.82 -0.51
C PHE A 82 10.25 13.54 -0.06
N PRO A 83 9.52 12.53 0.42
CA PRO A 83 10.13 11.30 0.90
C PRO A 83 10.61 10.43 -0.26
N TYR A 84 11.74 9.75 -0.08
CA TYR A 84 12.24 8.68 -0.94
C TYR A 84 13.11 7.75 -0.11
N LEU A 85 12.79 6.44 -0.11
CA LEU A 85 13.45 5.43 0.70
C LEU A 85 13.62 5.85 2.17
N GLY A 86 12.54 6.37 2.76
CA GLY A 86 12.46 6.76 4.17
C GLY A 86 13.18 8.07 4.53
N ARG A 87 13.82 8.74 3.57
CA ARG A 87 14.47 10.05 3.76
C ARG A 87 13.65 11.13 3.11
N SER A 88 13.65 12.33 3.68
CA SER A 88 13.03 13.51 3.06
C SER A 88 14.08 14.33 2.32
N TYR A 89 13.82 14.61 1.04
CA TYR A 89 14.66 15.43 0.18
C TYR A 89 13.94 16.73 -0.17
N ARG A 90 14.68 17.84 -0.15
CA ARG A 90 14.11 19.16 -0.47
C ARG A 90 13.97 19.33 -1.98
N LEU A 91 12.81 19.87 -2.40
CA LEU A 91 12.62 20.32 -3.78
C LEU A 91 13.38 21.62 -4.05
N LEU A 92 13.96 21.73 -5.22
CA LEU A 92 14.53 22.95 -5.78
C LEU A 92 13.94 23.18 -7.18
N LEU A 93 13.19 24.24 -7.34
CA LEU A 93 12.72 24.69 -8.64
C LEU A 93 13.88 25.39 -9.37
N VAL A 94 14.14 24.94 -10.59
CA VAL A 94 15.27 25.42 -11.42
C VAL A 94 14.78 25.88 -12.79
N ASP A 95 15.62 26.63 -13.48
CA ASP A 95 15.41 27.01 -14.88
C ASP A 95 16.37 26.21 -15.76
N GLY A 96 15.95 25.84 -16.97
CA GLY A 96 16.82 25.20 -17.97
C GLY A 96 17.21 23.74 -17.69
N GLN A 97 16.31 22.95 -17.10
CA GLN A 97 16.48 21.49 -16.92
C GLN A 97 15.69 20.71 -17.98
N ASP A 98 16.34 19.73 -18.63
CA ASP A 98 15.77 18.95 -19.73
C ASP A 98 14.83 17.82 -19.27
N VAL A 99 14.96 17.36 -18.03
CA VAL A 99 14.10 16.29 -17.46
C VAL A 99 13.10 16.85 -16.47
N PRO A 100 11.88 16.30 -16.41
CA PRO A 100 10.82 16.84 -15.54
C PRO A 100 11.16 16.81 -14.05
N LEU A 101 11.89 15.78 -13.59
CA LEU A 101 12.32 15.63 -12.20
C LEU A 101 13.59 14.80 -12.13
N LYS A 102 14.53 15.21 -11.30
CA LYS A 102 15.71 14.39 -10.95
C LYS A 102 16.08 14.56 -9.49
N LEU A 103 16.64 13.52 -8.89
CA LEU A 103 17.27 13.58 -7.57
C LEU A 103 18.78 13.69 -7.78
N GLU A 104 19.35 14.85 -7.48
CA GLU A 104 20.75 15.15 -7.69
C GLU A 104 21.30 15.96 -6.51
N ALA A 105 22.51 15.64 -6.05
CA ALA A 105 23.16 16.31 -4.93
C ALA A 105 22.27 16.43 -3.68
N GLY A 106 21.45 15.38 -3.38
CA GLY A 106 20.59 15.33 -2.21
C GLY A 106 19.34 16.21 -2.29
N ARG A 107 18.95 16.67 -3.47
CA ARG A 107 17.75 17.47 -3.70
C ARG A 107 16.98 16.98 -4.91
N PHE A 108 15.64 17.03 -4.83
CA PHE A 108 14.83 16.96 -6.02
C PHE A 108 14.93 18.28 -6.78
N ARG A 109 15.15 18.19 -8.10
CA ARG A 109 15.22 19.35 -9.00
C ARG A 109 14.13 19.22 -10.05
N MET A 110 13.34 20.26 -10.21
CA MET A 110 12.18 20.32 -11.14
C MET A 110 12.22 21.67 -11.88
N PRO A 111 11.92 21.71 -13.18
CA PRO A 111 11.72 22.98 -13.89
C PRO A 111 10.58 23.77 -13.22
N ARG A 112 10.79 25.08 -13.00
CA ARG A 112 9.78 25.95 -12.41
C ARG A 112 8.47 25.93 -13.19
N ALA A 113 8.51 25.90 -14.51
CA ALA A 113 7.34 25.80 -15.38
C ALA A 113 6.54 24.51 -15.19
N ALA A 114 7.14 23.45 -14.64
CA ALA A 114 6.51 22.15 -14.43
C ALA A 114 5.83 22.00 -13.06
N ALA A 115 5.97 22.97 -12.16
CA ALA A 115 5.47 22.88 -10.79
C ALA A 115 3.93 22.70 -10.72
N GLY A 116 3.18 23.24 -11.68
CA GLY A 116 1.72 23.07 -11.77
C GLY A 116 1.27 21.62 -11.98
N ASN A 117 2.14 20.76 -12.54
CA ASN A 117 1.92 19.32 -12.72
C ASN A 117 2.85 18.49 -11.79
N GLY A 118 3.27 19.09 -10.68
CA GLY A 118 4.28 18.51 -9.79
C GLY A 118 3.88 17.13 -9.26
N ARG A 119 2.59 16.93 -8.96
CA ARG A 119 2.06 15.66 -8.43
C ARG A 119 2.28 14.51 -9.42
N GLU A 120 1.85 14.69 -10.65
CA GLU A 120 1.94 13.70 -11.72
C GLU A 120 3.40 13.38 -12.04
N ILE A 121 4.25 14.39 -12.06
CA ILE A 121 5.70 14.26 -12.30
C ILE A 121 6.37 13.45 -11.19
N PHE A 122 6.06 13.73 -9.93
CA PHE A 122 6.59 12.97 -8.79
C PHE A 122 6.11 11.52 -8.79
N ILE A 123 4.81 11.27 -9.06
CA ILE A 123 4.27 9.91 -9.14
C ILE A 123 4.96 9.11 -10.26
N ALA A 124 5.13 9.69 -11.43
CA ALA A 124 5.82 9.04 -12.55
C ALA A 124 7.28 8.72 -12.19
N TRP A 125 8.00 9.68 -11.60
CA TRP A 125 9.37 9.48 -11.16
C TRP A 125 9.49 8.38 -10.09
N TYR A 126 8.59 8.39 -9.09
CA TYR A 126 8.56 7.36 -8.06
C TYR A 126 8.26 5.98 -8.65
N ALA A 127 7.30 5.88 -9.57
CA ALA A 127 6.95 4.60 -10.20
C ALA A 127 8.13 4.00 -10.97
N GLU A 128 8.85 4.81 -11.74
CA GLU A 128 10.03 4.39 -12.49
C GLU A 128 11.14 3.89 -11.56
N HIS A 129 11.50 4.69 -10.55
CA HIS A 129 12.56 4.35 -9.60
C HIS A 129 12.18 3.19 -8.68
N ALA A 130 10.89 3.09 -8.31
CA ALA A 130 10.35 1.97 -7.57
C ALA A 130 10.51 0.65 -8.35
N LEU A 131 10.21 0.65 -9.66
CA LEU A 131 10.30 -0.55 -10.47
C LEU A 131 11.72 -1.14 -10.48
N VAL A 132 12.72 -0.29 -10.66
CA VAL A 132 14.14 -0.70 -10.67
C VAL A 132 14.54 -1.24 -9.29
N TRP A 133 14.20 -0.51 -8.22
CA TRP A 133 14.59 -0.88 -6.86
C TRP A 133 13.89 -2.16 -6.41
N LEU A 134 12.58 -2.26 -6.64
CA LEU A 134 11.76 -3.42 -6.26
C LEU A 134 12.17 -4.69 -7.01
N ARG A 135 12.47 -4.63 -8.31
CA ARG A 135 12.99 -5.77 -9.06
C ARG A 135 14.26 -6.35 -8.44
N ASN A 136 15.16 -5.50 -7.99
CA ASN A 136 16.39 -5.93 -7.32
C ASN A 136 16.08 -6.60 -5.96
N ARG A 137 15.15 -6.07 -5.17
CA ARG A 137 14.75 -6.66 -3.90
C ARG A 137 13.95 -7.95 -4.07
N VAL A 138 13.04 -7.98 -5.02
CA VAL A 138 12.31 -9.21 -5.38
C VAL A 138 13.30 -10.31 -5.75
N ARG A 139 14.28 -10.06 -6.61
CA ARG A 139 15.31 -11.05 -6.96
C ARG A 139 16.08 -11.56 -5.74
N LEU A 140 16.47 -10.65 -4.83
CA LEU A 140 17.18 -11.00 -3.61
C LEU A 140 16.36 -11.90 -2.68
N PHE A 141 15.09 -11.58 -2.46
CA PHE A 141 14.24 -12.29 -1.51
C PHE A 141 13.54 -13.52 -2.12
N ALA A 142 13.32 -13.55 -3.44
CA ALA A 142 12.72 -14.68 -4.13
C ALA A 142 13.49 -15.99 -3.87
N SER A 143 14.83 -15.94 -3.90
CA SER A 143 15.68 -17.11 -3.57
C SER A 143 15.54 -17.54 -2.10
N ARG A 144 15.35 -16.61 -1.17
CA ARG A 144 15.17 -16.91 0.27
C ARG A 144 13.80 -17.52 0.56
N VAL A 145 12.78 -17.06 -0.15
CA VAL A 145 11.41 -17.59 -0.03
C VAL A 145 11.25 -18.90 -0.81
N GLY A 146 12.10 -19.15 -1.80
CA GLY A 146 12.04 -20.34 -2.66
C GLY A 146 10.96 -20.25 -3.73
N VAL A 147 10.79 -19.07 -4.34
CA VAL A 147 9.76 -18.78 -5.37
C VAL A 147 10.37 -18.04 -6.56
N GLU A 148 9.66 -18.11 -7.69
CA GLU A 148 10.02 -17.36 -8.90
C GLU A 148 8.79 -16.58 -9.39
N PRO A 149 8.71 -15.26 -9.13
CA PRO A 149 7.62 -14.46 -9.61
C PRO A 149 7.70 -14.27 -11.13
N ALA A 150 6.55 -14.35 -11.81
CA ALA A 150 6.48 -14.19 -13.26
C ALA A 150 6.81 -12.76 -13.71
N ARG A 151 6.38 -11.74 -12.95
CA ARG A 151 6.55 -10.34 -13.28
C ARG A 151 6.49 -9.44 -12.05
N VAL A 152 7.17 -8.30 -12.12
CA VAL A 152 7.09 -7.20 -11.14
C VAL A 152 6.59 -5.96 -11.85
N GLU A 153 5.49 -5.40 -11.36
CA GLU A 153 4.86 -4.18 -11.86
C GLU A 153 4.70 -3.14 -10.75
N VAL A 154 4.77 -1.87 -11.14
CA VAL A 154 4.48 -0.74 -10.26
C VAL A 154 3.33 0.06 -10.87
N ARG A 155 2.29 0.30 -10.06
CA ARG A 155 1.10 1.03 -10.48
C ARG A 155 0.40 1.63 -9.27
N ASP A 156 -0.65 2.38 -9.50
CA ASP A 156 -1.54 2.78 -8.42
C ASP A 156 -2.38 1.57 -7.98
N LEU A 157 -2.29 1.21 -6.72
CA LEU A 157 -3.07 0.15 -6.07
C LEU A 157 -4.05 0.72 -5.04
N GLY A 158 -4.29 2.03 -5.09
CA GLY A 158 -5.05 2.73 -4.07
C GLY A 158 -4.37 2.57 -2.71
N PHE A 159 -5.05 1.94 -1.76
CA PHE A 159 -4.57 1.83 -0.37
C PHE A 159 -3.65 0.65 -0.10
N ARG A 160 -3.46 -0.25 -1.06
CA ARG A 160 -2.57 -1.41 -0.90
C ARG A 160 -1.14 -1.06 -1.25
N TRP A 161 -0.20 -1.54 -0.44
CA TRP A 161 1.23 -1.41 -0.73
C TRP A 161 1.71 -2.38 -1.80
N GLY A 162 1.10 -3.58 -1.83
CA GLY A 162 1.36 -4.60 -2.81
C GLY A 162 0.17 -5.52 -3.04
N SER A 163 0.29 -6.40 -4.01
CA SER A 163 -0.62 -7.53 -4.25
C SER A 163 0.05 -8.58 -5.12
N CYS A 164 -0.22 -9.85 -4.84
CA CYS A 164 0.14 -10.97 -5.68
C CYS A 164 -1.05 -11.33 -6.59
N GLY A 165 -0.84 -11.30 -7.91
CA GLY A 165 -1.83 -11.74 -8.90
C GLY A 165 -1.75 -13.24 -9.17
N ARG A 166 -2.87 -13.83 -9.67
CA ARG A 166 -3.01 -15.28 -9.91
C ARG A 166 -1.96 -15.87 -10.85
N ALA A 167 -1.41 -15.07 -11.78
CA ALA A 167 -0.37 -15.50 -12.71
C ALA A 167 1.05 -15.30 -12.15
N GLY A 168 1.21 -15.14 -10.83
CA GLY A 168 2.51 -14.91 -10.21
C GLY A 168 3.07 -13.51 -10.45
N THR A 169 2.23 -12.55 -10.85
CA THR A 169 2.63 -11.15 -11.01
C THR A 169 2.57 -10.45 -9.67
N LEU A 170 3.69 -9.89 -9.24
CA LEU A 170 3.77 -9.04 -8.05
C LEU A 170 3.52 -7.59 -8.47
N ASN A 171 2.49 -6.97 -7.90
CA ASN A 171 2.18 -5.56 -8.11
C ASN A 171 2.52 -4.77 -6.86
N PHE A 172 3.17 -3.64 -7.02
CA PHE A 172 3.49 -2.73 -5.92
C PHE A 172 2.91 -1.34 -6.20
N ASN A 173 2.45 -0.68 -5.14
CA ASN A 173 2.05 0.72 -5.24
C ASN A 173 3.30 1.58 -5.48
N TRP A 174 3.19 2.61 -6.33
CA TRP A 174 4.27 3.58 -6.54
C TRP A 174 4.72 4.22 -5.21
N ALA A 175 3.79 4.41 -4.26
CA ALA A 175 4.09 4.99 -2.96
C ALA A 175 4.94 4.08 -2.05
N THR A 176 5.10 2.80 -2.39
CA THR A 176 5.92 1.88 -1.60
C THR A 176 7.38 2.33 -1.51
N ILE A 177 7.90 3.01 -2.55
CA ILE A 177 9.29 3.52 -2.56
C ILE A 177 9.51 4.71 -1.61
N LEU A 178 8.45 5.32 -1.10
CA LEU A 178 8.53 6.38 -0.10
C LEU A 178 8.95 5.86 1.27
N LEU A 179 8.63 4.60 1.56
CA LEU A 179 8.89 3.94 2.84
C LEU A 179 10.38 3.68 3.08
N PRO A 180 10.82 3.53 4.35
CA PRO A 180 12.16 3.05 4.66
C PRO A 180 12.47 1.71 3.98
N PRO A 181 13.71 1.46 3.52
CA PRO A 181 14.09 0.23 2.80
C PRO A 181 13.67 -1.05 3.50
N ALA A 182 13.86 -1.13 4.82
CA ALA A 182 13.48 -2.30 5.62
C ALA A 182 11.96 -2.58 5.55
N ILE A 183 11.15 -1.53 5.47
CA ILE A 183 9.68 -1.67 5.39
C ILE A 183 9.27 -2.08 3.98
N VAL A 184 9.92 -1.52 2.95
CA VAL A 184 9.70 -1.97 1.56
C VAL A 184 10.05 -3.45 1.41
N GLU A 185 11.16 -3.91 2.00
CA GLU A 185 11.56 -5.33 2.01
C GLU A 185 10.50 -6.23 2.67
N TYR A 186 9.87 -5.76 3.75
CA TYR A 186 8.75 -6.49 4.36
C TYR A 186 7.57 -6.63 3.38
N VAL A 187 7.20 -5.56 2.67
CA VAL A 187 6.15 -5.64 1.64
C VAL A 187 6.55 -6.62 0.54
N VAL A 188 7.79 -6.58 0.08
CA VAL A 188 8.31 -7.51 -0.95
C VAL A 188 8.21 -8.96 -0.49
N VAL A 189 8.68 -9.29 0.72
CA VAL A 189 8.60 -10.65 1.26
C VAL A 189 7.16 -11.10 1.44
N HIS A 190 6.28 -10.23 1.91
CA HIS A 190 4.86 -10.51 2.06
C HIS A 190 4.22 -10.94 0.73
N GLU A 191 4.46 -10.19 -0.34
CA GLU A 191 3.91 -10.51 -1.66
C GLU A 191 4.58 -11.76 -2.29
N LEU A 192 5.86 -12.01 -2.02
CA LEU A 192 6.54 -13.22 -2.47
C LEU A 192 5.96 -14.48 -1.80
N VAL A 193 5.65 -14.42 -0.51
CA VAL A 193 5.07 -15.57 0.20
C VAL A 193 3.67 -15.91 -0.31
N HIS A 194 2.93 -14.93 -0.85
CA HIS A 194 1.64 -15.19 -1.52
C HIS A 194 1.74 -16.06 -2.78
N LEU A 195 2.93 -16.28 -3.33
CA LEU A 195 3.14 -17.26 -4.40
C LEU A 195 3.06 -18.73 -3.90
N HIS A 196 3.21 -18.94 -2.59
CA HIS A 196 3.02 -20.25 -1.94
C HIS A 196 1.66 -20.36 -1.25
N GLU A 197 1.22 -19.28 -0.60
CA GLU A 197 0.09 -19.26 0.33
C GLU A 197 -0.84 -18.09 0.01
N ASP A 198 -2.01 -18.37 -0.55
CA ASP A 198 -2.99 -17.34 -0.92
C ASP A 198 -3.53 -16.57 0.30
N ASN A 199 -3.58 -17.23 1.47
CA ASN A 199 -4.17 -16.69 2.68
C ASN A 199 -3.13 -16.51 3.78
N HIS A 200 -3.38 -15.57 4.70
CA HIS A 200 -2.50 -15.28 5.84
C HIS A 200 -2.64 -16.33 6.96
N THR A 201 -2.45 -17.60 6.64
CA THR A 201 -2.46 -18.73 7.57
C THR A 201 -1.25 -18.71 8.51
N PRO A 202 -1.19 -19.56 9.55
CA PRO A 202 0.04 -19.74 10.33
C PRO A 202 1.26 -20.09 9.48
N GLU A 203 1.08 -20.91 8.44
CA GLU A 203 2.11 -21.33 7.50
C GLU A 203 2.65 -20.13 6.69
N PHE A 204 1.76 -19.23 6.26
CA PHE A 204 2.15 -17.98 5.62
C PHE A 204 3.11 -17.19 6.53
N TRP A 205 2.73 -16.97 7.78
CA TRP A 205 3.54 -16.18 8.71
C TRP A 205 4.86 -16.87 9.08
N GLN A 206 4.89 -18.19 9.16
CA GLN A 206 6.14 -18.97 9.36
C GLN A 206 7.11 -18.76 8.20
N ARG A 207 6.60 -18.74 6.94
CA ARG A 207 7.43 -18.46 5.76
C ARG A 207 7.96 -17.03 5.76
N VAL A 208 7.12 -16.06 6.10
CA VAL A 208 7.55 -14.66 6.26
C VAL A 208 8.63 -14.55 7.32
N GLU A 209 8.44 -15.16 8.50
CA GLU A 209 9.39 -15.12 9.63
C GLU A 209 10.74 -15.76 9.26
N ARG A 210 10.72 -16.87 8.52
CA ARG A 210 11.95 -17.52 8.03
C ARG A 210 12.74 -16.63 7.09
N ALA A 211 12.09 -15.92 6.19
CA ALA A 211 12.73 -15.01 5.24
C ALA A 211 13.14 -13.68 5.89
N LEU A 212 12.40 -13.24 6.91
CA LEU A 212 12.53 -11.94 7.55
C LEU A 212 12.17 -12.04 9.05
N PRO A 213 13.12 -12.42 9.92
CA PRO A 213 12.84 -12.70 11.34
C PRO A 213 12.23 -11.55 12.13
N ASP A 214 12.51 -10.31 11.75
CA ASP A 214 12.00 -9.08 12.37
C ASP A 214 10.69 -8.56 11.72
N TYR A 215 9.98 -9.41 10.95
CA TYR A 215 8.78 -9.00 10.21
C TYR A 215 7.68 -8.43 11.10
N LYS A 216 7.53 -8.88 12.35
CA LYS A 216 6.50 -8.39 13.28
C LYS A 216 6.68 -6.91 13.57
N GLN A 217 7.93 -6.48 13.82
CA GLN A 217 8.28 -5.09 14.06
C GLN A 217 8.03 -4.23 12.80
N ARG A 218 8.43 -4.73 11.63
CA ARG A 218 8.22 -4.03 10.35
C ARG A 218 6.75 -3.92 9.99
N LYS A 219 5.96 -4.99 10.21
CA LYS A 219 4.50 -4.99 10.03
C LYS A 219 3.82 -3.97 10.94
N GLN A 220 4.19 -3.94 12.22
CA GLN A 220 3.68 -2.97 13.18
C GLN A 220 4.04 -1.55 12.75
N TRP A 221 5.28 -1.29 12.41
CA TRP A 221 5.73 0.02 11.93
C TRP A 221 4.93 0.49 10.70
N LEU A 222 4.73 -0.41 9.72
CA LEU A 222 3.95 -0.10 8.52
C LEU A 222 2.49 0.22 8.84
N ALA A 223 1.89 -0.50 9.78
CA ALA A 223 0.53 -0.27 10.23
C ALA A 223 0.37 1.09 10.93
N GLU A 224 1.35 1.48 11.76
CA GLU A 224 1.30 2.71 12.56
C GLU A 224 1.71 3.97 11.77
N LYS A 225 2.72 3.86 10.91
CA LYS A 225 3.39 5.02 10.28
C LYS A 225 3.27 5.07 8.76
N GLY A 226 2.94 3.95 8.12
CA GLY A 226 2.96 3.85 6.66
C GLY A 226 2.06 4.88 5.96
N ALA A 227 0.86 5.13 6.50
CA ALA A 227 -0.08 6.10 5.91
C ALA A 227 0.50 7.52 5.81
N GLY A 228 1.33 7.93 6.78
CA GLY A 228 1.96 9.25 6.79
C GLY A 228 3.02 9.48 5.71
N TYR A 229 3.41 8.43 4.97
CA TYR A 229 4.36 8.54 3.85
C TYR A 229 3.69 8.83 2.50
N VAL A 230 2.39 8.62 2.36
CA VAL A 230 1.66 8.91 1.11
C VAL A 230 1.28 10.40 1.10
N VAL A 231 2.23 11.24 0.75
CA VAL A 231 2.18 12.71 0.89
C VAL A 231 2.31 13.47 -0.44
N VAL A 232 2.01 12.83 -1.57
CA VAL A 232 2.12 13.45 -2.91
C VAL A 232 0.78 13.47 -3.61
#